data_6cf8684e4cbc3c5787c5ed8081fc6a07
#
_entry.id   6cf8684e4cbc3c5787c5ed8081fc6a07
#
_cell.length_a   1.000
_cell.length_b   1.000
_cell.length_c   1.000
_cell.angle_alpha   90.00
_cell.angle_beta   90.00
_cell.angle_gamma   90.00
#
_symmetry.space_group_name_H-M   'P 1'
#
loop_
_entity.id
_entity.type
_entity.pdbx_description
1 polymer ?
#
loop_
_entity_poly.entity_id
_entity_poly.type
_entity_poly.pdbx_seq_one_letter_code
_entity_poly.pdbx_strand_id
1 'polypeptide(L)' 'MKPSKQDRTEGKLHEVKGKIKEEAGKATKDVDLEVSGNAEKEAGKVQKWIGRAGKAVGE' A
#
# COMPACT_ATOMS: atom_id res chain seq x y z
N MET A 1 -11.47 16.82 -6.04
CA MET A 1 -10.84 16.08 -4.94
C MET A 1 -9.33 16.28 -4.98
N LYS A 2 -8.73 16.48 -3.85
CA LYS A 2 -7.29 16.73 -3.79
C LYS A 2 -6.51 15.45 -4.01
N PRO A 3 -5.48 15.47 -4.88
CA PRO A 3 -4.69 14.26 -5.15
C PRO A 3 -4.06 13.65 -3.91
N SER A 4 -3.60 14.46 -2.96
CA SER A 4 -2.96 13.94 -1.75
C SER A 4 -3.91 13.09 -0.92
N LYS A 5 -5.17 13.50 -0.81
CA LYS A 5 -6.18 12.75 -0.06
C LYS A 5 -6.47 11.42 -0.75
N GLN A 6 -6.58 11.44 -2.08
CA GLN A 6 -6.81 10.25 -2.87
C GLN A 6 -5.64 9.28 -2.74
N ASP A 7 -4.41 9.78 -2.81
CA ASP A 7 -3.22 8.96 -2.69
C ASP A 7 -3.15 8.27 -1.33
N ARG A 8 -3.52 8.98 -0.26
CA ARG A 8 -3.50 8.38 1.07
C ARG A 8 -4.51 7.25 1.20
N THR A 9 -5.70 7.45 0.65
CA THR A 9 -6.76 6.44 0.70
C THR A 9 -6.37 5.21 -0.10
N GLU A 10 -5.88 5.41 -1.31
CA GLU A 10 -5.47 4.31 -2.17
C GLU A 10 -4.26 3.59 -1.60
N GLY A 11 -3.32 4.34 -1.03
CA GLY A 11 -2.15 3.75 -0.40
C GLY A 11 -2.52 2.86 0.76
N LYS A 12 -3.48 3.28 1.58
CA LYS A 12 -3.96 2.45 2.70
C LYS A 12 -4.61 1.18 2.20
N LEU A 13 -5.40 1.26 1.14
CA LEU A 13 -6.02 0.09 0.54
C LEU A 13 -4.98 -0.91 0.04
N HIS A 14 -3.99 -0.40 -0.70
CA HIS A 14 -2.93 -1.26 -1.23
C HIS A 14 -2.11 -1.89 -0.11
N GLU A 15 -1.85 -1.14 0.95
CA GLU A 15 -1.12 -1.64 2.10
C GLU A 15 -1.85 -2.80 2.75
N VAL A 16 -3.16 -2.64 2.98
CA VAL A 16 -3.98 -3.67 3.61
C VAL A 16 -4.09 -4.89 2.71
N LYS A 17 -4.35 -4.69 1.42
CA LYS A 17 -4.45 -5.80 0.47
C LYS A 17 -3.13 -6.56 0.37
N GLY A 18 -2.03 -5.83 0.34
CA GLY A 18 -0.71 -6.46 0.28
C GLY A 18 -0.42 -7.28 1.53
N LYS A 19 -0.80 -6.77 2.70
CA LYS A 19 -0.60 -7.50 3.94
C LYS A 19 -1.42 -8.79 3.96
N ILE A 20 -2.65 -8.73 3.49
CA ILE A 20 -3.50 -9.92 3.41
C ILE A 20 -2.87 -10.96 2.48
N LYS A 21 -2.38 -10.53 1.32
CA LYS A 21 -1.71 -11.44 0.38
C LYS A 21 -0.45 -12.03 0.97
N GLU A 22 0.33 -11.21 1.67
CA GLU A 22 1.56 -11.67 2.31
C GLU A 22 1.26 -12.75 3.35
N GLU A 23 0.28 -12.51 4.20
CA GLU A 23 -0.10 -13.47 5.23
C GLU A 23 -0.68 -14.75 4.63
N ALA A 24 -1.51 -14.62 3.59
CA ALA A 24 -2.05 -15.79 2.89
C ALA A 24 -0.94 -16.59 2.22
N GLY A 25 0.04 -15.90 1.64
CA GLY A 25 1.19 -16.57 1.04
C GLY A 25 1.98 -17.38 2.05
N LYS A 26 2.22 -16.78 3.23
CA LYS A 26 2.92 -17.47 4.30
C LYS A 26 2.15 -18.70 4.78
N ALA A 27 0.84 -18.55 4.96
CA ALA A 27 0.00 -19.62 5.47
C ALA A 27 -0.06 -20.81 4.50
N THR A 28 -0.06 -20.54 3.20
CA THR A 28 -0.14 -21.57 2.17
C THR A 28 1.22 -21.97 1.62
N LYS A 29 2.28 -21.33 2.08
CA LYS A 29 3.64 -21.52 1.58
C LYS A 29 3.76 -21.18 0.10
N ASP A 30 2.97 -20.21 -0.35
CA ASP A 30 3.01 -19.68 -1.71
C ASP A 30 3.95 -18.48 -1.72
N VAL A 31 5.20 -18.71 -2.10
CA VAL A 31 6.23 -17.68 -2.07
C VAL A 31 5.91 -16.53 -3.03
N ASP A 32 5.38 -16.85 -4.20
CA ASP A 32 5.04 -15.81 -5.17
C ASP A 32 3.95 -14.88 -4.63
N LEU A 33 2.97 -15.44 -3.96
CA LEU A 33 1.90 -14.65 -3.35
C LEU A 33 2.43 -13.79 -2.21
N GLU A 34 3.29 -14.36 -1.40
CA GLU A 34 3.91 -13.64 -0.29
C GLU A 34 4.73 -12.44 -0.79
N VAL A 35 5.57 -12.67 -1.80
CA VAL A 35 6.41 -11.62 -2.37
C VAL A 35 5.55 -10.55 -3.03
N SER A 36 4.52 -10.97 -3.78
CA SER A 36 3.60 -10.04 -4.44
C SER A 36 2.87 -9.19 -3.41
N GLY A 37 2.41 -9.81 -2.32
CA GLY A 37 1.74 -9.08 -1.25
C GLY A 37 2.65 -8.09 -0.55
N ASN A 38 3.90 -8.49 -0.31
CA ASN A 38 4.88 -7.60 0.30
C ASN A 38 5.15 -6.39 -0.60
N ALA A 39 5.31 -6.63 -1.91
CA ALA A 39 5.54 -5.55 -2.86
C ALA A 39 4.35 -4.58 -2.89
N GLU A 40 3.13 -5.10 -2.88
CA GLU A 40 1.93 -4.26 -2.89
C GLU A 40 1.82 -3.47 -1.60
N LYS A 41 2.14 -4.08 -0.47
CA LYS A 41 2.12 -3.42 0.82
C LYS A 41 3.10 -2.25 0.85
N GLU A 42 4.32 -2.46 0.36
CA GLU A 42 5.32 -1.40 0.33
C GLU A 42 4.94 -0.30 -0.66
N ALA A 43 4.38 -0.66 -1.80
CA ALA A 43 3.89 0.33 -2.76
C ALA A 43 2.78 1.19 -2.14
N GLY A 44 1.91 0.58 -1.35
CA GLY A 44 0.86 1.31 -0.63
C GLY A 44 1.43 2.31 0.36
N LYS A 45 2.49 1.93 1.06
CA LYS A 45 3.16 2.84 1.99
C LYS A 45 3.77 4.03 1.27
N VAL A 46 4.40 3.78 0.13
CA VAL A 46 4.98 4.87 -0.67
C VAL A 46 3.89 5.81 -1.16
N GLN A 47 2.78 5.27 -1.64
CA GLN A 47 1.66 6.08 -2.12
C GLN A 47 1.07 6.93 -1.00
N LYS A 48 0.95 6.35 0.18
CA LYS A 48 0.48 7.06 1.36
C LYS A 48 1.42 8.22 1.72
N TRP A 49 2.72 7.96 1.60
CA TRP A 49 3.75 8.96 1.86
C TRP A 49 3.67 10.14 0.89
N ILE A 50 3.45 9.84 -0.39
CA ILE A 50 3.27 10.88 -1.42
C ILE A 50 2.06 11.74 -1.08
N GLY A 51 0.97 11.12 -0.63
CA GLY A 51 -0.22 11.86 -0.21
C GLY A 51 0.06 12.81 0.93
N ARG A 52 0.86 12.38 1.92
CA ARG A 52 1.24 13.25 3.03
C ARG A 52 2.11 14.40 2.56
N ALA A 53 3.07 14.12 1.68
CA ALA A 53 3.95 15.16 1.16
C ALA A 53 3.16 16.22 0.39
N GLY A 54 2.19 15.78 -0.42
CA GLY A 54 1.33 16.72 -1.13
C GLY A 54 0.56 17.60 -0.16
N LYS A 55 0.03 17.02 0.91
CA LYS A 55 -0.69 17.79 1.91
C LYS A 55 0.23 18.78 2.61
N ALA A 56 1.47 18.36 2.89
CA ALA A 56 2.44 19.21 3.59
C ALA A 56 2.84 20.43 2.76
N VAL A 57 2.77 20.35 1.43
CA VAL A 57 3.07 21.49 0.58
C VAL A 57 1.82 22.27 0.16
N GLY A 58 0.72 22.09 0.87
CA GLY A 58 -0.45 22.94 0.70
C GLY A 58 -1.51 22.45 -0.26
N GLU A 59 -1.49 21.22 -0.61
CA GLU A 59 -2.54 20.66 -1.47
C GLU A 59 -3.84 20.38 -0.76
#